data_4461e38e7a47e9364c93342ae32e74ef
#
_entry.id   4461e38e7a47e9364c93342ae32e74ef
#
_cell.length_a   1.000
_cell.length_b   1.000
_cell.length_c   1.000
_cell.angle_alpha   90.00
_cell.angle_beta   90.00
_cell.angle_gamma   90.00
#
_symmetry.space_group_name_H-M   'P 1'
#
loop_
_entity.id
_entity.type
_entity.pdbx_description
1 polymer ?
#
loop_
_entity_poly.entity_id
_entity_poly.type
_entity_poly.pdbx_seq_one_letter_code
_entity_poly.pdbx_strand_id
1 'polypeptide(L)'
;MAAPFLEIGALHGWYGESHVLHGVGFRVAEGQVVTLLGRNGAGRTSTLRAIMGLIGARKGSIKVRGTETIGMSTHAIARLGLGYCPEERGIFASLSAEENLLLPPQLAPGGMSLDEIYTMFPNLKERRSSPGMRLSGGEQQMLAVARILRSGAKLLLLDEISEGLAPVIVQMLAQTIRMLRERGFTIVMVEQNFRFAAPLADQLHVMEHGRIVTSFAAADLTEKMGMLHEYLGV
;
A
#
# COMPACT_ATOMS: atom_id res chain seq x y z
N MET A 1 7.59 -9.55 -22.50
CA MET A 1 7.33 -8.78 -21.26
C MET A 1 6.79 -9.75 -20.21
N ALA A 2 7.31 -9.73 -19.00
CA ALA A 2 6.77 -10.54 -17.90
C ALA A 2 5.30 -10.17 -17.66
N ALA A 3 4.46 -11.15 -17.28
CA ALA A 3 3.07 -10.90 -16.96
C ALA A 3 2.99 -9.95 -15.73
N PRO A 4 2.07 -8.97 -15.73
CA PRO A 4 1.93 -8.06 -14.59
C PRO A 4 1.45 -8.83 -13.35
N PHE A 5 1.94 -8.43 -12.16
CA PHE A 5 1.41 -8.93 -10.90
C PHE A 5 -0.02 -8.42 -10.68
N LEU A 6 -0.24 -7.12 -10.92
CA LEU A 6 -1.54 -6.48 -10.84
C LEU A 6 -1.87 -5.77 -12.15
N GLU A 7 -3.07 -5.98 -12.65
CA GLU A 7 -3.60 -5.27 -13.82
C GLU A 7 -5.00 -4.75 -13.49
N ILE A 8 -5.19 -3.45 -13.68
CA ILE A 8 -6.46 -2.78 -13.45
C ILE A 8 -6.92 -2.16 -14.77
N GLY A 9 -8.15 -2.46 -15.16
CA GLY A 9 -8.74 -1.97 -16.40
C GLY A 9 -10.13 -1.38 -16.18
N ALA A 10 -10.29 -0.10 -16.54
CA ALA A 10 -11.56 0.64 -16.46
C ALA A 10 -12.29 0.43 -15.13
N LEU A 11 -11.57 0.54 -14.01
CA LEU A 11 -12.14 0.33 -12.68
C LEU A 11 -13.05 1.48 -12.30
N HIS A 12 -14.31 1.16 -12.03
CA HIS A 12 -15.30 2.03 -11.41
C HIS A 12 -15.62 1.51 -10.00
N GLY A 13 -15.88 2.44 -9.06
CA GLY A 13 -16.16 2.09 -7.67
C GLY A 13 -17.15 3.03 -7.03
N TRP A 14 -17.97 2.48 -6.10
CA TRP A 14 -19.03 3.23 -5.42
C TRP A 14 -19.04 2.97 -3.92
N TYR A 15 -19.35 4.04 -3.15
CA TYR A 15 -19.79 3.95 -1.76
C TYR A 15 -21.29 4.27 -1.73
N GLY A 16 -22.14 3.24 -1.54
CA GLY A 16 -23.58 3.40 -1.74
C GLY A 16 -23.86 3.87 -3.17
N GLU A 17 -24.51 5.03 -3.31
CA GLU A 17 -24.81 5.65 -4.60
C GLU A 17 -23.69 6.58 -5.11
N SER A 18 -22.73 6.93 -4.28
CA SER A 18 -21.64 7.83 -4.65
C SER A 18 -20.61 7.13 -5.54
N HIS A 19 -20.53 7.53 -6.79
CA HIS A 19 -19.53 7.06 -7.76
C HIS A 19 -18.21 7.79 -7.51
N VAL A 20 -17.18 7.08 -7.07
CA VAL A 20 -15.90 7.66 -6.61
C VAL A 20 -14.70 7.30 -7.46
N LEU A 21 -14.77 6.22 -8.25
CA LEU A 21 -13.74 5.85 -9.20
C LEU A 21 -14.32 5.78 -10.62
N HIS A 22 -13.66 6.43 -11.56
CA HIS A 22 -14.19 6.73 -12.89
C HIS A 22 -13.29 6.18 -14.02
N GLY A 23 -13.09 4.85 -14.06
CA GLY A 23 -12.31 4.19 -15.10
C GLY A 23 -10.81 4.18 -14.82
N VAL A 24 -10.41 3.98 -13.57
CA VAL A 24 -8.99 3.85 -13.19
C VAL A 24 -8.38 2.64 -13.88
N GLY A 25 -7.19 2.81 -14.46
CA GLY A 25 -6.45 1.74 -15.12
C GLY A 25 -4.95 1.92 -15.03
N PHE A 26 -4.24 0.88 -14.55
CA PHE A 26 -2.78 0.81 -14.52
C PHE A 26 -2.31 -0.65 -14.35
N ARG A 27 -1.01 -0.87 -14.52
CA ARG A 27 -0.37 -2.18 -14.36
C ARG A 27 0.81 -2.07 -13.42
N VAL A 28 1.08 -3.15 -12.69
CA VAL A 28 2.23 -3.28 -11.80
C VAL A 28 2.96 -4.57 -12.13
N ALA A 29 4.21 -4.47 -12.53
CA ALA A 29 5.06 -5.65 -12.74
C ALA A 29 5.50 -6.25 -11.39
N GLU A 30 5.89 -7.52 -11.38
CA GLU A 30 6.43 -8.16 -10.18
C GLU A 30 7.73 -7.45 -9.73
N GLY A 31 7.85 -7.17 -8.44
CA GLY A 31 8.98 -6.44 -7.84
C GLY A 31 8.96 -4.92 -8.08
N GLN A 32 7.95 -4.37 -8.75
CA GLN A 32 7.82 -2.95 -9.03
C GLN A 32 7.18 -2.21 -7.85
N VAL A 33 7.62 -0.96 -7.64
CA VAL A 33 6.98 0.00 -6.74
C VAL A 33 6.23 1.04 -7.59
N VAL A 34 4.92 1.07 -7.44
CA VAL A 34 4.03 2.03 -8.12
C VAL A 34 3.39 2.95 -7.08
N THR A 35 3.38 4.24 -7.36
CA THR A 35 2.76 5.22 -6.46
C THR A 35 1.59 5.93 -7.15
N LEU A 36 0.45 5.99 -6.45
CA LEU A 36 -0.68 6.84 -6.80
C LEU A 36 -0.57 8.13 -5.99
N LEU A 37 -0.33 9.25 -6.67
CA LEU A 37 -0.27 10.59 -6.10
C LEU A 37 -1.59 11.33 -6.34
N GLY A 38 -1.88 12.32 -5.52
CA GLY A 38 -3.07 13.16 -5.69
C GLY A 38 -3.41 13.91 -4.40
N ARG A 39 -4.32 14.84 -4.48
CA ARG A 39 -4.85 15.59 -3.32
C ARG A 39 -5.88 14.74 -2.57
N ASN A 40 -6.23 15.15 -1.34
CA ASN A 40 -7.30 14.51 -0.58
C ASN A 40 -8.60 14.49 -1.39
N GLY A 41 -9.28 13.32 -1.38
CA GLY A 41 -10.47 13.11 -2.20
C GLY A 41 -10.21 12.72 -3.66
N ALA A 42 -8.95 12.59 -4.11
CA ALA A 42 -8.63 12.19 -5.49
C ALA A 42 -9.02 10.74 -5.85
N GLY A 43 -9.36 9.90 -4.86
CA GLY A 43 -9.76 8.50 -5.08
C GLY A 43 -8.66 7.47 -4.82
N ARG A 44 -7.53 7.88 -4.26
CA ARG A 44 -6.35 7.02 -4.00
C ARG A 44 -6.69 5.85 -3.08
N THR A 45 -7.08 6.12 -1.83
CA THR A 45 -7.53 5.12 -0.83
C THR A 45 -8.67 4.26 -1.37
N SER A 46 -9.63 4.87 -2.07
CA SER A 46 -10.74 4.15 -2.71
C SER A 46 -10.24 3.15 -3.75
N THR A 47 -9.16 3.46 -4.47
CA THR A 47 -8.53 2.54 -5.42
C THR A 47 -7.94 1.32 -4.69
N LEU A 48 -7.17 1.50 -3.61
CA LEU A 48 -6.64 0.38 -2.81
C LEU A 48 -7.76 -0.45 -2.19
N ARG A 49 -8.78 0.20 -1.63
CA ARG A 49 -9.96 -0.48 -1.08
C ARG A 49 -10.73 -1.25 -2.15
N ALA A 50 -10.82 -0.71 -3.38
CA ALA A 50 -11.43 -1.42 -4.51
C ALA A 50 -10.63 -2.66 -4.90
N ILE A 51 -9.31 -2.59 -4.95
CA ILE A 51 -8.44 -3.74 -5.22
C ILE A 51 -8.68 -4.85 -4.20
N MET A 52 -8.81 -4.51 -2.92
CA MET A 52 -9.07 -5.46 -1.83
C MET A 52 -10.52 -5.92 -1.71
N GLY A 53 -11.45 -5.34 -2.46
CA GLY A 53 -12.87 -5.65 -2.33
C GLY A 53 -13.53 -5.06 -1.08
N LEU A 54 -13.01 -3.93 -0.60
CA LEU A 54 -13.48 -3.24 0.61
C LEU A 54 -14.43 -2.07 0.31
N ILE A 55 -14.82 -1.85 -0.95
CA ILE A 55 -15.85 -0.87 -1.32
C ILE A 55 -17.16 -1.56 -1.73
N GLY A 56 -18.27 -0.84 -1.70
CA GLY A 56 -19.60 -1.39 -1.87
C GLY A 56 -19.83 -2.04 -3.24
N ALA A 57 -19.66 -1.29 -4.33
CA ALA A 57 -19.80 -1.81 -5.68
C ALA A 57 -18.57 -1.51 -6.53
N ARG A 58 -18.22 -2.45 -7.41
CA ARG A 58 -17.07 -2.35 -8.34
C ARG A 58 -17.48 -2.83 -9.73
N LYS A 59 -16.98 -2.17 -10.77
CA LYS A 59 -17.08 -2.61 -12.18
C LYS A 59 -15.74 -2.42 -12.88
N GLY A 60 -15.52 -3.13 -13.96
CA GLY A 60 -14.27 -3.15 -14.70
C GLY A 60 -13.53 -4.46 -14.50
N SER A 61 -12.22 -4.44 -14.49
CA SER A 61 -11.38 -5.63 -14.31
C SER A 61 -10.24 -5.35 -13.33
N ILE A 62 -10.00 -6.27 -12.41
CA ILE A 62 -8.84 -6.28 -11.50
C ILE A 62 -8.25 -7.68 -11.55
N LYS A 63 -7.08 -7.83 -12.16
CA LYS A 63 -6.40 -9.12 -12.26
C LYS A 63 -5.16 -9.16 -11.39
N VAL A 64 -5.05 -10.21 -10.58
CA VAL A 64 -3.87 -10.54 -9.78
C VAL A 64 -3.24 -11.78 -10.37
N ARG A 65 -2.02 -11.66 -10.93
CA ARG A 65 -1.34 -12.73 -11.68
C ARG A 65 -2.27 -13.41 -12.70
N GLY A 66 -3.04 -12.61 -13.45
CA GLY A 66 -3.99 -13.07 -14.44
C GLY A 66 -5.35 -13.55 -13.90
N THR A 67 -5.51 -13.71 -12.58
CA THR A 67 -6.77 -14.11 -11.97
C THR A 67 -7.68 -12.90 -11.78
N GLU A 68 -8.87 -12.91 -12.37
CA GLU A 68 -9.86 -11.83 -12.22
C GLU A 68 -10.46 -11.83 -10.79
N THR A 69 -10.43 -10.67 -10.14
CA THR A 69 -10.83 -10.54 -8.73
C THR A 69 -12.04 -9.62 -8.49
N ILE A 70 -12.59 -9.02 -9.54
CA ILE A 70 -13.65 -8.00 -9.43
C ILE A 70 -14.87 -8.47 -8.64
N GLY A 71 -15.23 -9.74 -8.74
CA GLY A 71 -16.35 -10.37 -8.00
C GLY A 71 -15.93 -11.14 -6.75
N MET A 72 -14.64 -11.18 -6.39
CA MET A 72 -14.16 -11.96 -5.26
C MET A 72 -14.41 -11.25 -3.92
N SER A 73 -14.58 -12.04 -2.86
CA SER A 73 -14.59 -11.55 -1.49
C SER A 73 -13.19 -11.13 -1.03
N THR A 74 -13.10 -10.19 -0.10
CA THR A 74 -11.84 -9.66 0.44
C THR A 74 -10.88 -10.76 0.92
N HIS A 75 -11.39 -11.77 1.65
CA HIS A 75 -10.55 -12.87 2.13
C HIS A 75 -10.01 -13.75 0.99
N ALA A 76 -10.76 -13.92 -0.09
CA ALA A 76 -10.31 -14.67 -1.26
C ALA A 76 -9.21 -13.89 -2.00
N ILE A 77 -9.36 -12.57 -2.14
CA ILE A 77 -8.34 -11.67 -2.71
C ILE A 77 -7.05 -11.72 -1.87
N ALA A 78 -7.15 -11.61 -0.54
CA ALA A 78 -5.99 -11.65 0.34
C ALA A 78 -5.18 -12.96 0.19
N ARG A 79 -5.85 -14.10 -0.04
CA ARG A 79 -5.20 -15.41 -0.29
C ARG A 79 -4.42 -15.49 -1.60
N LEU A 80 -4.61 -14.54 -2.52
CA LEU A 80 -3.77 -14.40 -3.71
C LEU A 80 -2.41 -13.72 -3.40
N GLY A 81 -2.13 -13.47 -2.12
CA GLY A 81 -0.88 -12.88 -1.66
C GLY A 81 -0.90 -11.35 -1.61
N LEU A 82 -2.07 -10.74 -1.39
CA LEU A 82 -2.22 -9.30 -1.18
C LEU A 82 -2.25 -8.96 0.31
N GLY A 83 -1.48 -7.94 0.71
CA GLY A 83 -1.52 -7.34 2.04
C GLY A 83 -1.88 -5.87 1.96
N TYR A 84 -2.81 -5.42 2.80
CA TYR A 84 -3.26 -4.04 2.85
C TYR A 84 -2.93 -3.41 4.20
N CYS A 85 -2.20 -2.30 4.18
CA CYS A 85 -1.92 -1.46 5.33
C CYS A 85 -2.73 -0.16 5.18
N PRO A 86 -3.83 0.01 5.93
CA PRO A 86 -4.64 1.21 5.86
C PRO A 86 -3.95 2.39 6.57
N GLU A 87 -4.38 3.60 6.26
CA GLU A 87 -3.96 4.85 6.89
C GLU A 87 -4.12 4.80 8.42
N GLU A 88 -5.24 4.25 8.91
CA GLU A 88 -5.53 4.11 10.34
C GLU A 88 -4.69 3.03 11.04
N ARG A 89 -3.69 2.42 10.34
CA ARG A 89 -2.78 1.37 10.80
C ARG A 89 -3.47 0.04 11.14
N GLY A 90 -4.70 0.06 11.66
CA GLY A 90 -5.51 -1.12 11.96
C GLY A 90 -4.88 -2.06 13.00
N ILE A 91 -4.11 -1.55 13.95
CA ILE A 91 -3.54 -2.34 15.05
C ILE A 91 -4.57 -2.55 16.17
N PHE A 92 -4.40 -3.63 16.93
CA PHE A 92 -5.23 -3.90 18.10
C PHE A 92 -4.61 -3.25 19.32
N ALA A 93 -5.26 -2.20 19.83
CA ALA A 93 -4.75 -1.31 20.87
C ALA A 93 -4.46 -2.03 22.21
N SER A 94 -5.28 -3.01 22.58
CA SER A 94 -5.17 -3.77 23.83
C SER A 94 -4.17 -4.94 23.78
N LEU A 95 -3.87 -5.43 22.58
CA LEU A 95 -2.91 -6.51 22.39
C LEU A 95 -1.48 -5.95 22.41
N SER A 96 -0.52 -6.75 22.88
CA SER A 96 0.90 -6.44 22.79
C SER A 96 1.35 -6.37 21.32
N ALA A 97 2.51 -5.78 21.05
CA ALA A 97 3.09 -5.75 19.71
C ALA A 97 3.28 -7.17 19.15
N GLU A 98 3.74 -8.12 19.96
CA GLU A 98 3.93 -9.51 19.54
C GLU A 98 2.61 -10.22 19.25
N GLU A 99 1.57 -10.04 20.10
CA GLU A 99 0.24 -10.58 19.83
C GLU A 99 -0.37 -9.99 18.56
N ASN A 100 -0.18 -8.69 18.31
CA ASN A 100 -0.56 -8.06 17.04
C ASN A 100 0.12 -8.72 15.83
N LEU A 101 1.41 -9.09 15.94
CA LEU A 101 2.15 -9.77 14.87
C LEU A 101 1.67 -11.21 14.66
N LEU A 102 1.25 -11.89 15.72
CA LEU A 102 0.82 -13.30 15.67
C LEU A 102 -0.64 -13.49 15.26
N LEU A 103 -1.45 -12.45 15.43
CA LEU A 103 -2.90 -12.52 15.18
C LEU A 103 -3.28 -12.78 13.71
N PRO A 104 -2.64 -12.15 12.68
CA PRO A 104 -2.99 -12.42 11.31
C PRO A 104 -2.65 -13.86 10.91
N PRO A 105 -3.58 -14.58 10.25
CA PRO A 105 -3.27 -15.91 9.73
C PRO A 105 -2.21 -15.83 8.62
N GLN A 106 -1.42 -16.87 8.45
CA GLN A 106 -0.63 -17.04 7.23
C GLN A 106 -1.58 -17.36 6.06
N LEU A 107 -1.66 -16.44 5.10
CA LEU A 107 -2.54 -16.55 3.94
C LEU A 107 -1.84 -17.21 2.74
N ALA A 108 -0.51 -17.10 2.70
CA ALA A 108 0.33 -17.67 1.65
C ALA A 108 1.70 -18.13 2.24
N PRO A 109 2.41 -19.05 1.56
CA PRO A 109 3.77 -19.41 1.92
C PRO A 109 4.74 -18.23 1.86
N GLY A 110 5.79 -18.24 2.68
CA GLY A 110 6.85 -17.24 2.65
C GLY A 110 6.54 -15.97 3.46
N GLY A 111 5.65 -16.05 4.44
CA GLY A 111 5.50 -15.01 5.46
C GLY A 111 6.76 -14.92 6.33
N MET A 112 7.16 -13.68 6.69
CA MET A 112 8.34 -13.48 7.53
C MET A 112 8.15 -14.07 8.92
N SER A 113 9.19 -14.70 9.46
CA SER A 113 9.25 -15.12 10.86
C SER A 113 9.30 -13.92 11.80
N LEU A 114 9.04 -14.14 13.10
CA LEU A 114 9.20 -13.08 14.11
C LEU A 114 10.66 -12.57 14.16
N ASP A 115 11.64 -13.44 14.00
CA ASP A 115 13.04 -13.05 14.04
C ASP A 115 13.42 -12.16 12.85
N GLU A 116 12.91 -12.45 11.65
CA GLU A 116 13.08 -11.58 10.47
C GLU A 116 12.40 -10.23 10.66
N ILE A 117 11.18 -10.20 11.23
CA ILE A 117 10.47 -8.96 11.57
C ILE A 117 11.27 -8.15 12.60
N TYR A 118 11.77 -8.77 13.65
CA TYR A 118 12.55 -8.10 14.69
C TYR A 118 13.93 -7.64 14.21
N THR A 119 14.49 -8.32 13.22
CA THR A 119 15.70 -7.86 12.53
C THR A 119 15.43 -6.62 11.70
N MET A 120 14.28 -6.57 11.01
CA MET A 120 13.87 -5.44 10.17
C MET A 120 13.40 -4.24 11.03
N PHE A 121 12.73 -4.51 12.16
CA PHE A 121 12.16 -3.53 13.07
C PHE A 121 12.62 -3.77 14.51
N PRO A 122 13.88 -3.43 14.86
CA PRO A 122 14.44 -3.69 16.21
C PRO A 122 13.60 -3.07 17.33
N ASN A 123 13.02 -1.88 17.09
CA ASN A 123 12.16 -1.19 18.05
C ASN A 123 10.93 -2.03 18.44
N LEU A 124 10.36 -2.80 17.50
CA LEU A 124 9.25 -3.70 17.81
C LEU A 124 9.67 -4.85 18.72
N LYS A 125 10.93 -5.33 18.61
CA LYS A 125 11.48 -6.33 19.51
C LYS A 125 11.60 -5.81 20.94
N GLU A 126 12.11 -4.60 21.10
CA GLU A 126 12.24 -3.94 22.41
C GLU A 126 10.88 -3.70 23.07
N ARG A 127 9.87 -3.43 22.24
CA ARG A 127 8.50 -3.13 22.67
C ARG A 127 7.54 -4.30 22.54
N ARG A 128 8.05 -5.53 22.34
CA ARG A 128 7.21 -6.71 22.03
C ARG A 128 6.06 -6.97 23.01
N SER A 129 6.30 -6.73 24.29
CA SER A 129 5.30 -6.90 25.37
C SER A 129 4.46 -5.66 25.64
N SER A 130 4.73 -4.54 24.95
CA SER A 130 3.98 -3.29 25.15
C SER A 130 2.64 -3.37 24.42
N PRO A 131 1.52 -2.97 25.07
CA PRO A 131 0.23 -2.83 24.38
C PRO A 131 0.32 -1.87 23.21
N GLY A 132 -0.40 -2.16 22.10
CA GLY A 132 -0.41 -1.36 20.87
C GLY A 132 -0.70 0.12 21.10
N MET A 133 -1.60 0.43 22.05
CA MET A 133 -1.92 1.82 22.42
C MET A 133 -0.76 2.59 23.08
N ARG A 134 0.26 1.91 23.59
CA ARG A 134 1.45 2.54 24.23
C ARG A 134 2.61 2.68 23.26
N LEU A 135 2.47 2.24 22.03
CA LEU A 135 3.45 2.44 20.97
C LEU A 135 3.34 3.86 20.44
N SER A 136 4.47 4.46 20.07
CA SER A 136 4.49 5.71 19.32
C SER A 136 3.83 5.54 17.95
N GLY A 137 3.40 6.64 17.32
CA GLY A 137 2.80 6.58 15.97
C GLY A 137 3.69 5.86 14.96
N GLY A 138 5.00 6.07 15.03
CA GLY A 138 5.96 5.38 14.14
C GLY A 138 6.07 3.87 14.43
N GLU A 139 6.12 3.48 15.72
CA GLU A 139 6.12 2.06 16.09
C GLU A 139 4.82 1.36 15.68
N GLN A 140 3.67 2.05 15.81
CA GLN A 140 2.39 1.53 15.34
C GLN A 140 2.37 1.35 13.82
N GLN A 141 2.97 2.28 13.06
CA GLN A 141 3.07 2.18 11.60
C GLN A 141 3.97 1.01 11.19
N MET A 142 5.13 0.86 11.85
CA MET A 142 6.01 -0.28 11.62
C MET A 142 5.32 -1.61 11.97
N LEU A 143 4.54 -1.65 13.05
CA LEU A 143 3.76 -2.82 13.44
C LEU A 143 2.70 -3.16 12.39
N ALA A 144 2.00 -2.16 11.83
CA ALA A 144 1.00 -2.37 10.77
C ALA A 144 1.62 -2.99 9.51
N VAL A 145 2.77 -2.47 9.06
CA VAL A 145 3.52 -3.05 7.93
C VAL A 145 4.02 -4.46 8.26
N ALA A 146 4.60 -4.65 9.44
CA ALA A 146 5.14 -5.95 9.86
C ALA A 146 4.06 -7.05 9.88
N ARG A 147 2.83 -6.72 10.26
CA ARG A 147 1.69 -7.66 10.28
C ARG A 147 1.38 -8.22 8.89
N ILE A 148 1.38 -7.38 7.85
CA ILE A 148 1.12 -7.86 6.48
C ILE A 148 2.29 -8.68 5.93
N LEU A 149 3.54 -8.39 6.32
CA LEU A 149 4.71 -9.18 5.94
C LEU A 149 4.65 -10.60 6.52
N ARG A 150 4.11 -10.76 7.73
CA ARG A 150 3.92 -12.08 8.35
C ARG A 150 2.88 -12.95 7.65
N SER A 151 1.89 -12.33 7.01
CA SER A 151 0.80 -13.07 6.33
C SER A 151 1.23 -13.84 5.08
N GLY A 152 2.44 -13.59 4.56
CA GLY A 152 2.92 -14.15 3.29
C GLY A 152 2.55 -13.32 2.07
N ALA A 153 2.01 -12.11 2.25
CA ALA A 153 1.72 -11.20 1.15
C ALA A 153 3.00 -10.87 0.35
N LYS A 154 2.87 -10.82 -0.97
CA LYS A 154 3.93 -10.42 -1.92
C LYS A 154 3.59 -9.15 -2.68
N LEU A 155 2.31 -8.79 -2.76
CA LEU A 155 1.84 -7.48 -3.19
C LEU A 155 1.36 -6.71 -1.98
N LEU A 156 2.03 -5.60 -1.68
CA LEU A 156 1.70 -4.73 -0.56
C LEU A 156 0.96 -3.49 -1.08
N LEU A 157 -0.20 -3.24 -0.52
CA LEU A 157 -1.00 -2.04 -0.74
C LEU A 157 -0.83 -1.14 0.49
N LEU A 158 -0.16 0.00 0.35
CA LEU A 158 0.22 0.89 1.45
C LEU A 158 -0.52 2.22 1.31
N ASP A 159 -1.34 2.56 2.30
CA ASP A 159 -2.24 3.71 2.27
C ASP A 159 -1.72 4.79 3.23
N GLU A 160 -1.15 5.88 2.67
CA GLU A 160 -0.66 7.08 3.38
C GLU A 160 0.21 6.78 4.62
N ILE A 161 1.15 5.86 4.45
CA ILE A 161 1.95 5.33 5.57
C ILE A 161 2.95 6.33 6.16
N SER A 162 3.22 7.43 5.46
CA SER A 162 4.14 8.48 5.92
C SER A 162 3.45 9.62 6.69
N GLU A 163 2.10 9.67 6.68
CA GLU A 163 1.36 10.79 7.21
C GLU A 163 1.47 10.92 8.74
N GLY A 164 1.67 12.17 9.21
CA GLY A 164 1.71 12.50 10.63
C GLY A 164 2.90 11.92 11.40
N LEU A 165 3.94 11.42 10.70
CA LEU A 165 5.10 10.83 11.32
C LEU A 165 6.30 11.78 11.39
N ALA A 166 7.13 11.61 12.41
CA ALA A 166 8.38 12.34 12.53
C ALA A 166 9.34 12.01 11.36
N PRO A 167 10.16 12.97 10.88
CA PRO A 167 11.05 12.76 9.74
C PRO A 167 11.96 11.54 9.84
N VAL A 168 12.45 11.22 11.04
CA VAL A 168 13.29 10.03 11.26
C VAL A 168 12.52 8.74 10.99
N ILE A 169 11.25 8.68 11.32
CA ILE A 169 10.40 7.50 11.07
C ILE A 169 10.08 7.38 9.58
N VAL A 170 9.82 8.51 8.90
CA VAL A 170 9.62 8.54 7.44
C VAL A 170 10.87 8.01 6.72
N GLN A 171 12.07 8.36 7.17
CA GLN A 171 13.32 7.81 6.62
C GLN A 171 13.45 6.30 6.86
N MET A 172 13.09 5.81 8.05
CA MET A 172 13.09 4.36 8.35
C MET A 172 12.10 3.60 7.46
N LEU A 173 10.89 4.14 7.25
CA LEU A 173 9.91 3.55 6.32
C LEU A 173 10.42 3.54 4.88
N ALA A 174 11.08 4.61 4.43
CA ALA A 174 11.69 4.65 3.11
C ALA A 174 12.77 3.56 2.94
N GLN A 175 13.61 3.35 3.95
CA GLN A 175 14.60 2.26 3.94
C GLN A 175 13.93 0.88 3.92
N THR A 176 12.86 0.71 4.71
CA THR A 176 12.08 -0.53 4.73
C THR A 176 11.49 -0.84 3.35
N ILE A 177 10.90 0.14 2.66
CA ILE A 177 10.33 -0.04 1.31
C ILE A 177 11.42 -0.44 0.32
N ARG A 178 12.61 0.20 0.34
CA ARG A 178 13.74 -0.19 -0.52
C ARG A 178 14.16 -1.63 -0.27
N MET A 179 14.31 -2.02 1.00
CA MET A 179 14.67 -3.39 1.42
C MET A 179 13.63 -4.42 0.97
N LEU A 180 12.34 -4.09 1.06
CA LEU A 180 11.26 -4.96 0.59
C LEU A 180 11.28 -5.11 -0.93
N ARG A 181 11.52 -4.01 -1.67
CA ARG A 181 11.70 -4.03 -3.13
C ARG A 181 12.88 -4.94 -3.53
N GLU A 182 14.04 -4.80 -2.88
CA GLU A 182 15.22 -5.65 -3.12
C GLU A 182 14.95 -7.14 -2.84
N ARG A 183 14.03 -7.45 -1.91
CA ARG A 183 13.54 -8.80 -1.62
C ARG A 183 12.44 -9.29 -2.58
N GLY A 184 12.14 -8.52 -3.64
CA GLY A 184 11.17 -8.88 -4.68
C GLY A 184 9.72 -8.64 -4.30
N PHE A 185 9.42 -7.86 -3.27
CA PHE A 185 8.04 -7.45 -3.00
C PHE A 185 7.56 -6.48 -4.06
N THR A 186 6.32 -6.63 -4.48
CA THR A 186 5.60 -5.68 -5.33
C THR A 186 4.82 -4.73 -4.44
N ILE A 187 4.88 -3.43 -4.72
CA ILE A 187 4.29 -2.43 -3.82
C ILE A 187 3.45 -1.44 -4.63
N VAL A 188 2.22 -1.21 -4.18
CA VAL A 188 1.41 -0.07 -4.60
C VAL A 188 1.22 0.84 -3.39
N MET A 189 1.75 2.05 -3.48
CA MET A 189 1.57 3.07 -2.45
C MET A 189 0.57 4.12 -2.91
N VAL A 190 -0.25 4.61 -2.01
CA VAL A 190 -0.93 5.90 -2.16
C VAL A 190 -0.32 6.88 -1.17
N GLU A 191 0.04 8.07 -1.65
CA GLU A 191 0.72 9.07 -0.86
C GLU A 191 0.33 10.49 -1.32
N GLN A 192 0.23 11.39 -0.37
CA GLN A 192 0.19 12.82 -0.63
C GLN A 192 1.61 13.39 -0.59
N ASN A 193 2.47 12.84 0.28
CA ASN A 193 3.86 13.27 0.41
C ASN A 193 4.71 12.77 -0.77
N PHE A 194 4.68 13.54 -1.83
CA PHE A 194 5.46 13.29 -3.04
C PHE A 194 6.95 13.17 -2.77
N ARG A 195 7.52 13.96 -1.85
CA ARG A 195 8.96 13.92 -1.51
C ARG A 195 9.38 12.59 -0.88
N PHE A 196 8.44 11.94 -0.18
CA PHE A 196 8.63 10.59 0.34
C PHE A 196 8.50 9.55 -0.76
N ALA A 197 7.44 9.63 -1.56
CA ALA A 197 7.03 8.58 -2.48
C ALA A 197 7.89 8.51 -3.75
N ALA A 198 8.23 9.67 -4.34
CA ALA A 198 8.89 9.72 -5.64
C ALA A 198 10.27 9.02 -5.69
N PRO A 199 11.16 9.14 -4.66
CA PRO A 199 12.44 8.45 -4.67
C PRO A 199 12.35 6.92 -4.49
N LEU A 200 11.16 6.41 -4.17
CA LEU A 200 10.91 4.99 -3.92
C LEU A 200 10.23 4.31 -5.12
N ALA A 201 9.51 5.08 -5.93
CA ALA A 201 8.69 4.59 -7.02
C ALA A 201 9.52 4.25 -8.27
N ASP A 202 9.05 3.26 -9.04
CA ASP A 202 9.47 3.02 -10.42
C ASP A 202 8.53 3.76 -11.39
N GLN A 203 7.25 3.85 -11.02
CA GLN A 203 6.22 4.51 -11.80
C GLN A 203 5.28 5.32 -10.90
N LEU A 204 4.91 6.49 -11.38
CA LEU A 204 4.00 7.40 -10.70
C LEU A 204 2.75 7.62 -11.55
N HIS A 205 1.61 7.59 -10.90
CA HIS A 205 0.30 7.94 -11.46
C HIS A 205 -0.29 9.07 -10.63
N VAL A 206 -0.70 10.14 -11.27
CA VAL A 206 -1.41 11.24 -10.60
C VAL A 206 -2.90 11.01 -10.75
N MET A 207 -3.61 11.05 -9.64
CA MET A 207 -5.06 10.90 -9.58
C MET A 207 -5.73 12.23 -9.26
N GLU A 208 -6.85 12.47 -9.94
CA GLU A 208 -7.75 13.58 -9.67
C GLU A 208 -9.19 13.12 -9.95
N HIS A 209 -10.12 13.46 -9.06
CA HIS A 209 -11.56 13.15 -9.21
C HIS A 209 -11.84 11.69 -9.62
N GLY A 210 -11.15 10.73 -8.97
CA GLY A 210 -11.34 9.30 -9.22
C GLY A 210 -10.80 8.79 -10.56
N ARG A 211 -9.91 9.53 -11.21
CA ARG A 211 -9.26 9.17 -12.49
C ARG A 211 -7.75 9.29 -12.39
N ILE A 212 -7.03 8.51 -13.19
CA ILE A 212 -5.61 8.77 -13.45
C ILE A 212 -5.57 9.83 -14.57
N VAL A 213 -5.00 10.99 -14.26
CA VAL A 213 -4.87 12.11 -15.20
C VAL A 213 -3.54 12.11 -15.93
N THR A 214 -2.51 11.55 -15.30
CA THR A 214 -1.19 11.36 -15.94
C THR A 214 -0.42 10.22 -15.30
N SER A 215 0.52 9.65 -16.08
CA SER A 215 1.38 8.54 -15.66
C SER A 215 2.76 8.72 -16.28
N PHE A 216 3.80 8.49 -15.50
CA PHE A 216 5.19 8.61 -15.97
C PHE A 216 6.14 7.75 -15.13
N ALA A 217 7.28 7.40 -15.72
CA ALA A 217 8.35 6.71 -15.00
C ALA A 217 9.04 7.66 -14.01
N ALA A 218 9.53 7.14 -12.89
CA ALA A 218 10.25 7.96 -11.91
C ALA A 218 11.50 8.65 -12.50
N ALA A 219 12.09 8.08 -13.56
CA ALA A 219 13.22 8.69 -14.29
C ALA A 219 12.83 10.04 -14.92
N ASP A 220 11.56 10.24 -15.29
CA ASP A 220 11.07 11.45 -15.95
C ASP A 220 10.62 12.53 -14.94
N LEU A 221 10.81 12.28 -13.66
CA LEU A 221 10.28 13.11 -12.56
C LEU A 221 10.69 14.59 -12.70
N THR A 222 11.97 14.84 -13.01
CA THR A 222 12.50 16.21 -13.13
C THR A 222 11.78 17.01 -14.21
N GLU A 223 11.47 16.39 -15.34
CA GLU A 223 10.73 17.02 -16.44
C GLU A 223 9.26 17.28 -16.10
N LYS A 224 8.70 16.44 -15.21
CA LYS A 224 7.28 16.50 -14.80
C LYS A 224 7.02 17.35 -13.57
N MET A 225 8.05 17.94 -12.94
CA MET A 225 7.92 18.71 -11.70
C MET A 225 6.91 19.86 -11.81
N GLY A 226 6.93 20.63 -12.90
CA GLY A 226 6.00 21.76 -13.08
C GLY A 226 4.54 21.31 -13.07
N MET A 227 4.24 20.21 -13.75
CA MET A 227 2.92 19.61 -13.78
C MET A 227 2.50 19.05 -12.39
N LEU A 228 3.45 18.44 -11.67
CA LEU A 228 3.17 17.92 -10.32
C LEU A 228 2.83 19.05 -9.34
N HIS A 229 3.49 20.20 -9.43
CA HIS A 229 3.14 21.39 -8.63
C HIS A 229 1.70 21.84 -8.88
N GLU A 230 1.24 21.80 -10.12
CA GLU A 230 -0.16 22.16 -10.47
C GLU A 230 -1.16 21.18 -9.85
N TYR A 231 -0.95 19.86 -10.02
CA TYR A 231 -1.89 18.84 -9.55
C TYR A 231 -1.85 18.61 -8.04
N LEU A 232 -0.68 18.71 -7.41
CA LEU A 232 -0.52 18.42 -5.98
C LEU A 232 -0.59 19.68 -5.11
N GLY A 233 -0.38 20.86 -5.69
CA GLY A 233 -0.40 22.13 -4.95
C GLY A 233 0.83 22.30 -4.03
N VAL A 234 1.99 21.76 -4.43
CA VAL A 234 3.26 21.79 -3.67
C VAL A 234 4.32 22.61 -4.38
#